data_f9245847c5b7e7358afcdb489986a437
#
_entry.id   f9245847c5b7e7358afcdb489986a437
#
_cell.length_a   1.000
_cell.length_b   1.000
_cell.length_c   1.000
_cell.angle_alpha   90.00
_cell.angle_beta   90.00
_cell.angle_gamma   90.00
#
_symmetry.space_group_name_H-M   'P 1'
#
loop_
_entity.id
_entity.type
_entity.pdbx_description
1 polymer ?
#
loop_
_entity_poly.entity_id
_entity_poly.type
_entity_poly.pdbx_seq_one_letter_code
_entity_poly.pdbx_strand_id
1 'polypeptide(L)'
;MNPVPEPLSSLLKSLSPSVLAFSGGSDSSYLLYACRESQVKVKPIFVKGAFQTERELNRAREFCSSLGIPLEILRIDVLSDPTIAANPESRCYLCKSKVFRMLLDTAAGIVIDGTNASDDFTKRPGMRALVELGIRSPLRECGLSKNEIYELSRIAGLPTWNLLSDSCLATRIPTGMTITPELLERTEKAEAEIREMGFSGFRVRTVGSGARLETIPSQSELLESKKDEIVEILLKYYDSVAFAERSG
;
A
#
# COMPACT_ATOMS: atom_id res chain seq x y z
N MET A 1 8.01 27.34 4.17
CA MET A 1 7.25 26.96 2.95
C MET A 1 5.98 26.29 3.42
N ASN A 2 4.80 26.63 2.86
CA ASN A 2 3.57 25.93 3.23
C ASN A 2 3.65 24.48 2.73
N PRO A 3 3.53 23.46 3.58
CA PRO A 3 3.62 22.07 3.17
C PRO A 3 2.41 21.58 2.36
N VAL A 4 1.38 22.41 2.18
CA VAL A 4 0.24 22.13 1.28
C VAL A 4 0.17 23.20 0.18
N PRO A 5 0.49 22.84 -1.08
CA PRO A 5 0.40 23.78 -2.20
C PRO A 5 -1.02 24.30 -2.42
N GLU A 6 -1.15 25.58 -2.80
CA GLU A 6 -2.46 26.21 -3.01
C GLU A 6 -3.35 25.48 -4.03
N PRO A 7 -2.84 24.98 -5.18
CA PRO A 7 -3.66 24.21 -6.12
C PRO A 7 -4.29 22.97 -5.48
N LEU A 8 -3.52 22.25 -4.63
CA LEU A 8 -4.03 21.08 -3.91
C LEU A 8 -5.09 21.47 -2.88
N SER A 9 -4.83 22.52 -2.08
CA SER A 9 -5.79 23.02 -1.08
C SER A 9 -7.11 23.43 -1.72
N SER A 10 -7.05 24.18 -2.82
CA SER A 10 -8.23 24.62 -3.56
C SER A 10 -9.02 23.45 -4.15
N LEU A 11 -8.32 22.46 -4.74
CA LEU A 11 -8.97 21.27 -5.27
C LEU A 11 -9.65 20.47 -4.14
N LEU A 12 -8.98 20.26 -3.01
CA LEU A 12 -9.54 19.53 -1.87
C LEU A 12 -10.80 20.20 -1.32
N LYS A 13 -10.83 21.53 -1.26
CA LYS A 13 -12.02 22.29 -0.87
C LYS A 13 -13.19 22.04 -1.82
N SER A 14 -12.95 21.98 -3.13
CA SER A 14 -13.97 21.69 -4.13
C SER A 14 -14.50 20.25 -4.10
N LEU A 15 -13.71 19.32 -3.56
CA LEU A 15 -14.07 17.89 -3.43
C LEU A 15 -14.70 17.55 -2.07
N SER A 16 -14.85 18.51 -1.17
CA SER A 16 -15.40 18.29 0.17
C SER A 16 -16.94 18.26 0.17
N PRO A 17 -17.60 17.33 0.90
CA PRO A 17 -17.02 16.26 1.70
C PRO A 17 -16.50 15.10 0.85
N SER A 18 -15.42 14.45 1.30
CA SER A 18 -14.80 13.34 0.58
C SER A 18 -14.55 12.12 1.46
N VAL A 19 -14.43 10.96 0.81
CA VAL A 19 -13.98 9.70 1.42
C VAL A 19 -12.61 9.37 0.83
N LEU A 20 -11.60 9.23 1.68
CA LEU A 20 -10.26 8.86 1.28
C LEU A 20 -10.06 7.35 1.39
N ALA A 21 -9.75 6.69 0.28
CA ALA A 21 -9.21 5.32 0.27
C ALA A 21 -7.81 5.35 0.90
N PHE A 22 -7.75 5.13 2.21
CA PHE A 22 -6.56 5.34 3.03
C PHE A 22 -5.78 4.05 3.22
N SER A 23 -4.53 4.00 2.74
CA SER A 23 -3.65 2.83 2.88
C SER A 23 -2.63 2.93 4.02
N GLY A 24 -2.46 4.12 4.62
CA GLY A 24 -1.37 4.39 5.57
C GLY A 24 0.03 4.44 4.93
N GLY A 25 0.13 4.44 3.60
CA GLY A 25 1.37 4.68 2.85
C GLY A 25 1.68 6.18 2.76
N SER A 26 2.89 6.55 2.33
CA SER A 26 3.36 7.94 2.29
C SER A 26 2.40 8.88 1.57
N ASP A 27 1.92 8.51 0.38
CA ASP A 27 1.08 9.37 -0.45
C ASP A 27 -0.31 9.61 0.16
N SER A 28 -0.99 8.54 0.59
CA SER A 28 -2.29 8.66 1.24
C SER A 28 -2.20 9.39 2.58
N SER A 29 -1.09 9.24 3.30
CA SER A 29 -0.84 9.95 4.56
C SER A 29 -0.63 11.44 4.32
N TYR A 30 0.15 11.80 3.30
CA TYR A 30 0.28 13.20 2.92
C TYR A 30 -1.05 13.81 2.46
N LEU A 31 -1.84 13.07 1.67
CA LEU A 31 -3.15 13.54 1.23
C LEU A 31 -4.11 13.77 2.41
N LEU A 32 -4.13 12.87 3.40
CA LEU A 32 -4.95 13.04 4.61
C LEU A 32 -4.50 14.27 5.42
N TYR A 33 -3.18 14.46 5.58
CA TYR A 33 -2.62 15.65 6.20
C TYR A 33 -3.03 16.92 5.44
N ALA A 34 -2.92 16.94 4.11
CA ALA A 34 -3.31 18.06 3.29
C ALA A 34 -4.81 18.41 3.41
N CYS A 35 -5.67 17.40 3.51
CA CYS A 35 -7.10 17.60 3.80
C CYS A 35 -7.30 18.30 5.15
N ARG A 36 -6.60 17.83 6.21
CA ARG A 36 -6.68 18.44 7.55
C ARG A 36 -6.25 19.92 7.52
N GLU A 37 -5.08 20.21 6.94
CA GLU A 37 -4.53 21.56 6.88
C GLU A 37 -5.40 22.49 6.02
N SER A 38 -6.06 21.94 5.01
CA SER A 38 -7.04 22.68 4.17
C SER A 38 -8.41 22.83 4.84
N GLN A 39 -8.60 22.28 6.04
CA GLN A 39 -9.84 22.32 6.81
C GLN A 39 -11.06 21.75 6.06
N VAL A 40 -10.86 20.71 5.25
CA VAL A 40 -11.92 20.04 4.51
C VAL A 40 -12.43 18.81 5.26
N LYS A 41 -13.72 18.49 5.06
CA LYS A 41 -14.31 17.27 5.63
C LYS A 41 -13.85 16.07 4.82
N VAL A 42 -13.05 15.21 5.44
CA VAL A 42 -12.57 13.95 4.87
C VAL A 42 -12.78 12.79 5.84
N LYS A 43 -13.24 11.66 5.32
CA LYS A 43 -13.40 10.42 6.06
C LYS A 43 -12.38 9.39 5.53
N PRO A 44 -11.29 9.11 6.25
CA PRO A 44 -10.37 8.06 5.84
C PRO A 44 -10.99 6.68 6.10
N ILE A 45 -10.97 5.82 5.09
CA ILE A 45 -11.41 4.43 5.17
C ILE A 45 -10.26 3.52 4.77
N PHE A 46 -9.82 2.66 5.69
CA PHE A 46 -8.90 1.57 5.41
C PHE A 46 -9.68 0.32 5.01
N VAL A 47 -9.45 -0.18 3.79
CA VAL A 47 -10.07 -1.43 3.36
C VAL A 47 -9.16 -2.59 3.74
N LYS A 48 -9.56 -3.38 4.73
CA LYS A 48 -8.85 -4.56 5.22
C LYS A 48 -9.41 -5.82 4.56
N GLY A 49 -8.62 -6.41 3.69
CA GLY A 49 -8.82 -7.75 3.14
C GLY A 49 -7.63 -8.65 3.43
N ALA A 50 -7.58 -9.80 2.78
CA ALA A 50 -6.48 -10.75 2.91
C ALA A 50 -5.14 -10.25 2.36
N PHE A 51 -5.16 -9.20 1.50
CA PHE A 51 -3.96 -8.67 0.86
C PHE A 51 -3.27 -7.53 1.61
N GLN A 52 -3.90 -6.99 2.67
CA GLN A 52 -3.35 -5.98 3.55
C GLN A 52 -2.88 -6.62 4.85
N THR A 53 -1.67 -6.30 5.28
CA THR A 53 -1.08 -6.81 6.52
C THR A 53 -1.69 -6.13 7.77
N GLU A 54 -1.58 -6.76 8.93
CA GLU A 54 -1.93 -6.12 10.21
C GLU A 54 -1.03 -4.92 10.50
N ARG A 55 0.24 -4.98 10.07
CA ARG A 55 1.17 -3.86 10.19
C ARG A 55 0.70 -2.62 9.42
N GLU A 56 0.19 -2.79 8.20
CA GLU A 56 -0.37 -1.67 7.42
C GLU A 56 -1.57 -1.06 8.13
N LEU A 57 -2.46 -1.89 8.67
CA LEU A 57 -3.62 -1.43 9.43
C LEU A 57 -3.21 -0.67 10.70
N ASN A 58 -2.24 -1.18 11.47
CA ASN A 58 -1.77 -0.53 12.69
C ASN A 58 -1.12 0.83 12.38
N ARG A 59 -0.26 0.89 11.35
CA ARG A 59 0.30 2.16 10.88
C ARG A 59 -0.77 3.17 10.46
N ALA A 60 -1.81 2.71 9.77
CA ALA A 60 -2.93 3.56 9.38
C ALA A 60 -3.68 4.12 10.60
N ARG A 61 -3.91 3.30 11.63
CA ARG A 61 -4.52 3.72 12.90
C ARG A 61 -3.68 4.75 13.63
N GLU A 62 -2.40 4.48 13.80
CA GLU A 62 -1.44 5.37 14.46
C GLU A 62 -1.37 6.73 13.78
N PHE A 63 -1.29 6.73 12.44
CA PHE A 63 -1.25 7.97 11.67
C PHE A 63 -2.55 8.78 11.82
N CYS A 64 -3.71 8.17 11.66
CA CYS A 64 -4.99 8.85 11.84
C CYS A 64 -5.15 9.39 13.28
N SER A 65 -4.75 8.60 14.29
CA SER A 65 -4.75 9.01 15.69
C SER A 65 -3.87 10.23 15.92
N SER A 66 -2.67 10.27 15.33
CA SER A 66 -1.75 11.43 15.46
C SER A 66 -2.33 12.72 14.87
N LEU A 67 -3.23 12.60 13.91
CA LEU A 67 -3.94 13.75 13.33
C LEU A 67 -5.26 14.09 14.05
N GLY A 68 -5.70 13.26 15.01
CA GLY A 68 -7.01 13.40 15.67
C GLY A 68 -8.19 13.09 14.73
N ILE A 69 -7.98 12.29 13.67
CA ILE A 69 -9.00 11.93 12.68
C ILE A 69 -9.40 10.46 12.89
N PRO A 70 -10.70 10.14 13.07
CA PRO A 70 -11.14 8.77 13.22
C PRO A 70 -10.95 7.98 11.92
N LEU A 71 -10.32 6.79 12.01
CA LEU A 71 -10.19 5.86 10.89
C LEU A 71 -11.36 4.87 10.88
N GLU A 72 -12.07 4.79 9.76
CA GLU A 72 -13.01 3.69 9.53
C GLU A 72 -12.30 2.49 8.90
N ILE A 73 -12.68 1.29 9.31
CA ILE A 73 -12.15 0.05 8.76
C ILE A 73 -13.27 -0.70 8.06
N LEU A 74 -13.16 -0.84 6.75
CA LEU A 74 -14.08 -1.59 5.93
C LEU A 74 -13.46 -2.97 5.64
N ARG A 75 -14.11 -4.06 6.05
CA ARG A 75 -13.62 -5.41 5.82
C ARG A 75 -14.18 -5.98 4.52
N ILE A 76 -13.32 -6.62 3.73
CA ILE A 76 -13.69 -7.25 2.47
C ILE A 76 -13.06 -8.63 2.34
N ASP A 77 -13.86 -9.61 1.95
CA ASP A 77 -13.34 -10.91 1.52
C ASP A 77 -13.09 -10.89 -0.01
N VAL A 78 -11.85 -10.61 -0.39
CA VAL A 78 -11.44 -10.60 -1.80
C VAL A 78 -11.20 -12.00 -2.33
N LEU A 79 -10.90 -12.99 -1.46
CA LEU A 79 -10.62 -14.36 -1.87
C LEU A 79 -11.89 -15.19 -2.09
N SER A 80 -13.05 -14.72 -1.62
CA SER A 80 -14.34 -15.30 -2.00
C SER A 80 -14.67 -15.17 -3.49
N ASP A 81 -13.94 -14.28 -4.19
CA ASP A 81 -14.03 -14.17 -5.64
C ASP A 81 -12.99 -15.09 -6.30
N PRO A 82 -13.41 -16.20 -6.93
CA PRO A 82 -12.49 -17.17 -7.51
C PRO A 82 -11.63 -16.57 -8.64
N THR A 83 -12.11 -15.50 -9.31
CA THR A 83 -11.33 -14.84 -10.36
C THR A 83 -10.16 -14.05 -9.79
N ILE A 84 -10.30 -13.47 -8.60
CA ILE A 84 -9.22 -12.79 -7.88
C ILE A 84 -8.27 -13.83 -7.25
N ALA A 85 -8.83 -14.88 -6.65
CA ALA A 85 -8.07 -15.95 -6.01
C ALA A 85 -7.17 -16.71 -7.01
N ALA A 86 -7.63 -16.90 -8.25
CA ALA A 86 -6.83 -17.52 -9.34
C ALA A 86 -5.59 -16.71 -9.73
N ASN A 87 -5.43 -15.49 -9.24
CA ASN A 87 -4.26 -14.63 -9.41
C ASN A 87 -3.83 -14.39 -10.88
N PRO A 88 -4.75 -14.00 -11.77
CA PRO A 88 -4.41 -13.67 -13.15
C PRO A 88 -3.57 -12.37 -13.21
N GLU A 89 -2.99 -12.06 -14.38
CA GLU A 89 -2.32 -10.79 -14.64
C GLU A 89 -3.22 -9.58 -14.32
N SER A 90 -4.51 -9.71 -14.58
CA SER A 90 -5.53 -8.69 -14.31
C SER A 90 -5.94 -8.61 -12.82
N ARG A 91 -5.39 -9.45 -11.91
CA ARG A 91 -5.79 -9.49 -10.49
C ARG A 91 -5.84 -8.10 -9.84
N CYS A 92 -4.84 -7.25 -10.09
CA CYS A 92 -4.80 -5.89 -9.54
C CYS A 92 -6.02 -5.05 -9.95
N TYR A 93 -6.43 -5.14 -11.21
CA TYR A 93 -7.62 -4.48 -11.73
C TYR A 93 -8.89 -5.02 -11.07
N LEU A 94 -9.05 -6.35 -11.05
CA LEU A 94 -10.22 -7.01 -10.46
C LEU A 94 -10.37 -6.67 -8.97
N CYS A 95 -9.27 -6.79 -8.20
CA CYS A 95 -9.25 -6.46 -6.77
C CYS A 95 -9.58 -4.97 -6.53
N LYS A 96 -8.94 -4.04 -7.24
CA LYS A 96 -9.25 -2.62 -7.10
C LYS A 96 -10.68 -2.29 -7.50
N SER A 97 -11.20 -2.86 -8.58
CA SER A 97 -12.59 -2.68 -8.98
C SER A 97 -13.58 -3.10 -7.87
N LYS A 98 -13.34 -4.26 -7.23
CA LYS A 98 -14.16 -4.75 -6.13
C LYS A 98 -14.07 -3.83 -4.91
N VAL A 99 -12.86 -3.45 -4.51
CA VAL A 99 -12.59 -2.56 -3.37
C VAL A 99 -13.22 -1.18 -3.56
N PHE A 100 -13.01 -0.56 -4.71
CA PHE A 100 -13.50 0.80 -4.93
C PHE A 100 -15.01 0.86 -5.17
N ARG A 101 -15.64 -0.17 -5.74
CA ARG A 101 -17.10 -0.28 -5.77
C ARG A 101 -17.68 -0.32 -4.35
N MET A 102 -17.12 -1.15 -3.48
CA MET A 102 -17.55 -1.22 -2.09
C MET A 102 -17.37 0.13 -1.35
N LEU A 103 -16.28 0.86 -1.64
CA LEU A 103 -16.09 2.21 -1.11
C LEU A 103 -17.15 3.19 -1.63
N LEU A 104 -17.48 3.15 -2.91
CA LEU A 104 -18.52 4.00 -3.51
C LEU A 104 -19.89 3.70 -2.93
N ASP A 105 -20.23 2.43 -2.68
CA ASP A 105 -21.50 2.02 -2.08
C ASP A 105 -21.65 2.49 -0.62
N THR A 106 -20.53 2.70 0.08
CA THR A 106 -20.53 3.15 1.49
C THR A 106 -20.23 4.65 1.64
N ALA A 107 -19.79 5.32 0.59
CA ALA A 107 -19.34 6.69 0.63
C ALA A 107 -20.51 7.69 0.64
N ALA A 108 -20.53 8.58 1.62
CA ALA A 108 -21.38 9.77 1.62
C ALA A 108 -20.60 10.98 1.06
N GLY A 109 -20.03 10.86 -0.14
CA GLY A 109 -19.22 11.92 -0.75
C GLY A 109 -18.34 11.40 -1.89
N ILE A 110 -17.49 12.28 -2.40
CA ILE A 110 -16.56 11.96 -3.49
C ILE A 110 -15.45 11.04 -2.95
N VAL A 111 -15.21 9.91 -3.61
CA VAL A 111 -14.10 9.01 -3.26
C VAL A 111 -12.81 9.53 -3.89
N ILE A 112 -11.79 9.72 -3.05
CA ILE A 112 -10.45 10.15 -3.46
C ILE A 112 -9.40 9.11 -3.07
N ASP A 113 -8.27 9.08 -3.78
CA ASP A 113 -7.13 8.20 -3.48
C ASP A 113 -5.79 8.94 -3.52
N GLY A 114 -4.75 8.27 -3.02
CA GLY A 114 -3.37 8.80 -2.95
C GLY A 114 -2.53 8.58 -4.21
N THR A 115 -3.13 8.31 -5.37
CA THR A 115 -2.38 8.19 -6.63
C THR A 115 -1.73 9.53 -6.99
N ASN A 116 -0.44 9.49 -7.35
CA ASN A 116 0.37 10.68 -7.65
C ASN A 116 0.75 10.79 -9.15
N ALA A 117 1.41 11.88 -9.54
CA ALA A 117 1.75 12.14 -10.93
C ALA A 117 2.84 11.21 -11.51
N SER A 118 3.65 10.58 -10.65
CA SER A 118 4.67 9.60 -11.07
C SER A 118 4.10 8.20 -11.34
N ASP A 119 2.83 7.95 -10.97
CA ASP A 119 2.20 6.65 -11.19
C ASP A 119 1.85 6.46 -12.67
N ASP A 120 2.47 5.47 -13.30
CA ASP A 120 2.28 5.17 -14.72
C ASP A 120 1.07 4.26 -14.95
N PHE A 121 0.05 4.79 -15.62
CA PHE A 121 -1.19 4.06 -15.95
C PHE A 121 -0.95 2.86 -16.88
N THR A 122 0.08 2.92 -17.73
CA THR A 122 0.36 1.85 -18.67
C THR A 122 0.97 0.63 -18.00
N LYS A 123 1.68 0.84 -16.89
CA LYS A 123 2.38 -0.22 -16.11
C LYS A 123 1.56 -0.75 -14.94
N ARG A 124 0.43 -0.12 -14.60
CA ARG A 124 -0.37 -0.49 -13.43
C ARG A 124 -1.83 -0.79 -13.79
N PRO A 125 -2.15 -2.04 -14.14
CA PRO A 125 -3.52 -2.43 -14.56
C PRO A 125 -4.62 -1.98 -13.60
N GLY A 126 -4.33 -1.95 -12.29
CA GLY A 126 -5.29 -1.51 -11.29
C GLY A 126 -5.69 -0.03 -11.37
N MET A 127 -4.94 0.82 -12.08
CA MET A 127 -5.29 2.23 -12.24
C MET A 127 -6.45 2.45 -13.21
N ARG A 128 -6.65 1.52 -14.16
CA ARG A 128 -7.82 1.54 -15.05
C ARG A 128 -9.12 1.50 -14.25
N ALA A 129 -9.17 0.73 -13.17
CA ALA A 129 -10.35 0.66 -12.31
C ALA A 129 -10.70 2.01 -11.67
N LEU A 130 -9.70 2.83 -11.30
CA LEU A 130 -9.93 4.16 -10.72
C LEU A 130 -10.61 5.08 -11.73
N VAL A 131 -10.12 5.09 -12.97
CA VAL A 131 -10.68 5.91 -14.05
C VAL A 131 -12.13 5.48 -14.37
N GLU A 132 -12.35 4.18 -14.56
CA GLU A 132 -13.67 3.61 -14.88
C GLU A 132 -14.71 3.88 -13.79
N LEU A 133 -14.29 3.95 -12.53
CA LEU A 133 -15.16 4.19 -11.38
C LEU A 133 -15.25 5.66 -10.96
N GLY A 134 -14.59 6.57 -11.68
CA GLY A 134 -14.62 8.00 -11.39
C GLY A 134 -13.95 8.39 -10.07
N ILE A 135 -12.99 7.60 -9.60
CA ILE A 135 -12.22 7.91 -8.40
C ILE A 135 -11.30 9.10 -8.68
N ARG A 136 -11.32 10.10 -7.82
CA ARG A 136 -10.49 11.30 -7.97
C ARG A 136 -9.13 11.08 -7.31
N SER A 137 -8.08 11.57 -7.94
CA SER A 137 -6.68 11.46 -7.48
C SER A 137 -6.06 12.86 -7.33
N PRO A 138 -6.35 13.59 -6.23
CA PRO A 138 -5.99 15.01 -6.09
C PRO A 138 -4.49 15.29 -6.23
N LEU A 139 -3.62 14.41 -5.74
CA LEU A 139 -2.17 14.56 -5.87
C LEU A 139 -1.76 14.53 -7.34
N ARG A 140 -2.30 13.58 -8.11
CA ARG A 140 -2.05 13.47 -9.54
C ARG A 140 -2.65 14.62 -10.32
N GLU A 141 -3.89 15.02 -10.01
CA GLU A 141 -4.59 16.11 -10.67
C GLU A 141 -3.87 17.45 -10.50
N CYS A 142 -3.18 17.64 -9.38
CA CYS A 142 -2.30 18.77 -9.12
C CYS A 142 -0.86 18.59 -9.64
N GLY A 143 -0.55 17.50 -10.35
CA GLY A 143 0.77 17.26 -10.92
C GLY A 143 1.85 16.90 -9.91
N LEU A 144 1.49 16.56 -8.65
CA LEU A 144 2.47 16.25 -7.61
C LEU A 144 3.13 14.88 -7.85
N SER A 145 4.42 14.92 -8.06
CA SER A 145 5.28 13.73 -8.20
C SER A 145 5.58 13.08 -6.86
N LYS A 146 6.06 11.82 -6.90
CA LYS A 146 6.48 11.09 -5.70
C LYS A 146 7.55 11.82 -4.90
N ASN A 147 8.53 12.42 -5.58
CA ASN A 147 9.63 13.15 -4.94
C ASN A 147 9.12 14.43 -4.26
N GLU A 148 8.22 15.17 -4.90
CA GLU A 148 7.61 16.36 -4.29
C GLU A 148 6.79 15.99 -3.05
N ILE A 149 6.02 14.90 -3.11
CA ILE A 149 5.26 14.41 -1.95
C ILE A 149 6.21 14.03 -0.80
N TYR A 150 7.37 13.41 -1.08
CA TYR A 150 8.37 13.14 -0.04
C TYR A 150 8.90 14.40 0.62
N GLU A 151 9.26 15.41 -0.17
CA GLU A 151 9.77 16.68 0.37
C GLU A 151 8.70 17.43 1.17
N LEU A 152 7.48 17.51 0.64
CA LEU A 152 6.35 18.14 1.35
C LEU A 152 6.01 17.41 2.66
N SER A 153 6.05 16.08 2.64
CA SER A 153 5.85 15.24 3.83
C SER A 153 6.94 15.46 4.88
N ARG A 154 8.21 15.60 4.42
CA ARG A 154 9.37 15.89 5.28
C ARG A 154 9.25 17.28 5.91
N ILE A 155 8.89 18.29 5.12
CA ILE A 155 8.67 19.67 5.61
C ILE A 155 7.52 19.69 6.64
N ALA A 156 6.48 18.89 6.41
CA ALA A 156 5.35 18.75 7.32
C ALA A 156 5.66 17.93 8.59
N GLY A 157 6.86 17.32 8.67
CA GLY A 157 7.26 16.47 9.80
C GLY A 157 6.48 15.16 9.92
N LEU A 158 5.94 14.65 8.80
CA LEU A 158 5.15 13.41 8.82
C LEU A 158 6.05 12.19 9.04
N PRO A 159 5.69 11.27 9.96
CA PRO A 159 6.49 10.06 10.20
C PRO A 159 6.54 9.10 8.99
N THR A 160 5.65 9.32 8.01
CA THR A 160 5.51 8.50 6.82
C THR A 160 6.30 9.03 5.60
N TRP A 161 7.09 10.12 5.77
CA TRP A 161 7.74 10.81 4.65
C TRP A 161 8.71 9.93 3.86
N ASN A 162 9.42 9.01 4.52
CA ASN A 162 10.42 8.13 3.93
C ASN A 162 9.98 6.66 3.85
N LEU A 163 8.68 6.38 3.96
CA LEU A 163 8.20 5.01 3.82
C LEU A 163 8.48 4.48 2.41
N LEU A 164 9.22 3.39 2.35
CA LEU A 164 9.41 2.66 1.11
C LEU A 164 8.06 2.13 0.61
N SER A 165 7.86 2.26 -0.72
CA SER A 165 6.65 1.74 -1.35
C SER A 165 6.54 0.24 -1.15
N ASP A 166 5.50 -0.18 -0.45
CA ASP A 166 5.17 -1.59 -0.27
C ASP A 166 3.97 -1.95 -1.15
N SER A 167 4.08 -3.05 -1.86
CA SER A 167 2.98 -3.60 -2.65
C SER A 167 2.17 -4.57 -1.79
N CYS A 168 0.88 -4.77 -2.12
CA CYS A 168 0.02 -5.68 -1.39
C CYS A 168 0.62 -7.11 -1.31
N LEU A 169 0.30 -7.83 -0.24
CA LEU A 169 0.87 -9.16 0.05
C LEU A 169 0.67 -10.17 -1.10
N ALA A 170 -0.43 -10.05 -1.85
CA ALA A 170 -0.70 -10.88 -3.02
C ALA A 170 0.41 -10.84 -4.10
N THR A 171 1.22 -9.78 -4.14
CA THR A 171 2.34 -9.69 -5.10
C THR A 171 3.49 -10.63 -4.76
N ARG A 172 3.50 -11.25 -3.59
CA ARG A 172 4.48 -12.26 -3.19
C ARG A 172 4.20 -13.61 -3.82
N ILE A 173 2.98 -13.81 -4.29
CA ILE A 173 2.53 -15.06 -4.93
C ILE A 173 2.67 -14.90 -6.45
N PRO A 174 3.31 -15.84 -7.16
CA PRO A 174 3.48 -15.79 -8.61
C PRO A 174 2.14 -15.71 -9.35
N THR A 175 2.08 -14.91 -10.40
CA THR A 175 0.91 -14.84 -11.29
C THR A 175 0.54 -16.24 -11.79
N GLY A 176 -0.74 -16.58 -11.78
CA GLY A 176 -1.28 -17.89 -12.16
C GLY A 176 -1.25 -18.95 -11.03
N MET A 177 -0.56 -18.70 -9.93
CA MET A 177 -0.68 -19.52 -8.72
C MET A 177 -1.87 -19.05 -7.90
N THR A 178 -2.80 -19.94 -7.60
CA THR A 178 -3.97 -19.63 -6.75
C THR A 178 -3.52 -19.08 -5.39
N ILE A 179 -4.07 -17.94 -5.02
CA ILE A 179 -3.81 -17.31 -3.71
C ILE A 179 -4.75 -17.95 -2.68
N THR A 180 -4.17 -18.50 -1.62
CA THR A 180 -4.92 -19.01 -0.48
C THR A 180 -4.59 -18.22 0.79
N PRO A 181 -5.49 -18.25 1.82
CA PRO A 181 -5.20 -17.63 3.11
C PRO A 181 -3.89 -18.13 3.73
N GLU A 182 -3.61 -19.43 3.63
CA GLU A 182 -2.43 -20.08 4.20
C GLU A 182 -1.13 -19.56 3.55
N LEU A 183 -1.13 -19.36 2.22
CA LEU A 183 0.01 -18.79 1.49
C LEU A 183 0.29 -17.35 1.93
N LEU A 184 -0.76 -16.55 2.13
CA LEU A 184 -0.63 -15.16 2.57
C LEU A 184 -0.15 -15.09 4.01
N GLU A 185 -0.76 -15.86 4.92
CA GLU A 185 -0.39 -15.91 6.33
C GLU A 185 1.07 -16.36 6.52
N ARG A 186 1.47 -17.41 5.80
CA ARG A 186 2.84 -17.90 5.78
C ARG A 186 3.82 -16.80 5.38
N THR A 187 3.50 -16.08 4.30
CA THR A 187 4.34 -15.01 3.77
C THR A 187 4.40 -13.82 4.73
N GLU A 188 3.26 -13.43 5.34
CA GLU A 188 3.20 -12.33 6.29
C GLU A 188 4.03 -12.63 7.55
N LYS A 189 3.94 -13.85 8.09
CA LYS A 189 4.75 -14.30 9.25
C LYS A 189 6.24 -14.28 8.92
N ALA A 190 6.63 -14.83 7.78
CA ALA A 190 8.02 -14.82 7.34
C ALA A 190 8.56 -13.39 7.17
N GLU A 191 7.81 -12.50 6.53
CA GLU A 191 8.19 -11.08 6.40
C GLU A 191 8.23 -10.36 7.75
N ALA A 192 7.39 -10.74 8.73
CA ALA A 192 7.42 -10.15 10.07
C ALA A 192 8.71 -10.50 10.82
N GLU A 193 9.12 -11.79 10.86
CA GLU A 193 10.37 -12.22 11.51
C GLU A 193 11.61 -11.59 10.85
N ILE A 194 11.67 -11.55 9.52
CA ILE A 194 12.78 -10.88 8.80
C ILE A 194 12.84 -9.38 9.13
N ARG A 195 11.70 -8.75 9.32
CA ARG A 195 11.64 -7.31 9.67
C ARG A 195 12.16 -7.05 11.08
N GLU A 196 11.91 -7.94 12.04
CA GLU A 196 12.45 -7.85 13.41
C GLU A 196 13.99 -7.89 13.44
N MET A 197 14.60 -8.50 12.41
CA MET A 197 16.06 -8.49 12.23
C MET A 197 16.61 -7.14 11.72
N GLY A 198 15.75 -6.14 11.48
CA GLY A 198 16.13 -4.80 11.02
C GLY A 198 16.02 -4.57 9.51
N PHE A 199 15.50 -5.54 8.75
CA PHE A 199 15.30 -5.37 7.30
C PHE A 199 14.09 -4.48 6.99
N SER A 200 14.22 -3.71 5.91
CA SER A 200 13.17 -2.87 5.33
C SER A 200 13.21 -2.92 3.81
N GLY A 201 12.12 -2.62 3.15
CA GLY A 201 12.06 -2.58 1.68
C GLY A 201 12.33 -3.92 0.98
N PHE A 202 12.21 -5.02 1.68
CA PHE A 202 12.40 -6.38 1.16
C PHE A 202 11.05 -7.05 0.82
N ARG A 203 11.13 -8.21 0.17
CA ARG A 203 9.96 -9.07 -0.12
C ARG A 203 10.35 -10.54 -0.01
N VAL A 204 9.48 -11.34 0.59
CA VAL A 204 9.58 -12.80 0.57
C VAL A 204 8.62 -13.33 -0.49
N ARG A 205 9.13 -13.72 -1.66
CA ARG A 205 8.30 -14.25 -2.75
C ARG A 205 8.25 -15.77 -2.71
N THR A 206 7.08 -16.33 -2.90
CA THR A 206 6.89 -17.75 -3.12
C THR A 206 7.44 -18.16 -4.50
N VAL A 207 8.25 -19.23 -4.55
CA VAL A 207 8.78 -19.82 -5.78
C VAL A 207 8.60 -21.34 -5.66
N GLY A 208 7.56 -21.89 -6.29
CA GLY A 208 7.15 -23.28 -6.03
C GLY A 208 6.78 -23.47 -4.56
N SER A 209 7.45 -24.40 -3.87
CA SER A 209 7.34 -24.60 -2.43
C SER A 209 8.38 -23.80 -1.61
N GLY A 210 9.33 -23.12 -2.29
CA GLY A 210 10.40 -22.35 -1.67
C GLY A 210 10.09 -20.85 -1.57
N ALA A 211 11.03 -20.13 -0.94
CA ALA A 211 11.04 -18.68 -0.83
C ALA A 211 12.21 -18.06 -1.59
N ARG A 212 11.98 -16.86 -2.13
CA ARG A 212 13.04 -15.97 -2.58
C ARG A 212 12.95 -14.64 -1.82
N LEU A 213 13.98 -14.36 -1.00
CA LEU A 213 14.11 -13.08 -0.34
C LEU A 213 14.73 -12.06 -1.32
N GLU A 214 13.98 -11.02 -1.62
CA GLU A 214 14.42 -9.89 -2.44
C GLU A 214 14.71 -8.69 -1.52
N THR A 215 15.96 -8.22 -1.49
CA THR A 215 16.39 -7.08 -0.65
C THR A 215 16.86 -5.90 -1.51
N ILE A 216 16.77 -4.69 -0.97
CA ILE A 216 17.32 -3.50 -1.62
C ILE A 216 18.85 -3.47 -1.49
N PRO A 217 19.58 -2.89 -2.47
CA PRO A 217 21.06 -2.87 -2.47
C PRO A 217 21.69 -2.31 -1.19
N SER A 218 21.06 -1.31 -0.59
CA SER A 218 21.57 -0.69 0.65
C SER A 218 21.56 -1.60 1.88
N GLN A 219 20.99 -2.81 1.79
CA GLN A 219 20.96 -3.80 2.87
C GLN A 219 21.81 -5.04 2.58
N SER A 220 22.65 -5.03 1.56
CA SER A 220 23.50 -6.16 1.18
C SER A 220 24.44 -6.62 2.30
N GLU A 221 25.07 -5.68 3.01
CA GLU A 221 25.96 -6.00 4.14
C GLU A 221 25.19 -6.65 5.29
N LEU A 222 24.01 -6.12 5.62
CA LEU A 222 23.13 -6.70 6.63
C LEU A 222 22.67 -8.11 6.21
N LEU A 223 22.36 -8.31 4.93
CA LEU A 223 21.98 -9.61 4.39
C LEU A 223 23.10 -10.63 4.57
N GLU A 224 24.31 -10.31 4.17
CA GLU A 224 25.46 -11.24 4.30
C GLU A 224 25.76 -11.56 5.79
N SER A 225 25.67 -10.57 6.69
CA SER A 225 25.92 -10.77 8.12
C SER A 225 24.86 -11.64 8.82
N LYS A 226 23.65 -11.73 8.28
CA LYS A 226 22.51 -12.44 8.91
C LYS A 226 21.96 -13.58 8.04
N LYS A 227 22.71 -14.01 7.04
CA LYS A 227 22.23 -14.95 6.01
C LYS A 227 21.77 -16.28 6.58
N ASP A 228 22.54 -16.86 7.49
CA ASP A 228 22.22 -18.15 8.09
C ASP A 228 20.95 -18.06 8.96
N GLU A 229 20.82 -17.00 9.78
CA GLU A 229 19.62 -16.75 10.58
C GLU A 229 18.37 -16.58 9.69
N ILE A 230 18.50 -15.87 8.56
CA ILE A 230 17.42 -15.69 7.59
C ILE A 230 16.99 -17.03 6.98
N VAL A 231 17.97 -17.89 6.62
CA VAL A 231 17.69 -19.23 6.09
C VAL A 231 16.92 -20.04 7.12
N GLU A 232 17.35 -20.04 8.38
CA GLU A 232 16.65 -20.76 9.47
C GLU A 232 15.21 -20.28 9.64
N ILE A 233 14.99 -18.95 9.61
CA ILE A 233 13.65 -18.35 9.70
C ILE A 233 12.79 -18.80 8.52
N LEU A 234 13.29 -18.65 7.30
CA LEU A 234 12.50 -18.95 6.10
C LEU A 234 12.21 -20.44 5.94
N LEU A 235 13.09 -21.33 6.40
CA LEU A 235 12.87 -22.79 6.40
C LEU A 235 11.78 -23.25 7.39
N LYS A 236 11.35 -22.40 8.33
CA LYS A 236 10.14 -22.68 9.13
C LYS A 236 8.86 -22.65 8.29
N TYR A 237 8.91 -21.94 7.17
CA TYR A 237 7.75 -21.60 6.35
C TYR A 237 7.83 -22.17 4.92
N TYR A 238 9.02 -22.47 4.42
CA TYR A 238 9.28 -22.86 3.03
C TYR A 238 10.29 -23.99 2.95
N ASP A 239 10.24 -24.78 1.88
CA ASP A 239 11.13 -25.93 1.71
C ASP A 239 12.54 -25.57 1.24
N SER A 240 12.72 -24.38 0.68
CA SER A 240 14.02 -23.89 0.19
C SER A 240 14.08 -22.37 0.19
N VAL A 241 15.30 -21.82 0.21
CA VAL A 241 15.55 -20.39 0.26
C VAL A 241 16.48 -19.96 -0.86
N ALA A 242 16.11 -18.92 -1.57
CA ALA A 242 16.95 -18.21 -2.53
C ALA A 242 17.02 -16.73 -2.20
N PHE A 243 18.05 -16.05 -2.67
CA PHE A 243 18.27 -14.62 -2.49
C PHE A 243 18.33 -13.91 -3.84
N ALA A 244 17.83 -12.68 -3.89
CA ALA A 244 17.92 -11.84 -5.07
C ALA A 244 17.94 -10.36 -4.67
N GLU A 245 18.47 -9.53 -5.54
CA GLU A 245 18.31 -8.09 -5.43
C GLU A 245 16.92 -7.67 -5.90
N ARG A 246 16.28 -6.79 -5.15
CA ARG A 246 14.97 -6.24 -5.50
C ARG A 246 15.10 -5.28 -6.68
N SER A 247 14.57 -5.66 -7.83
CA SER A 247 14.32 -4.74 -8.92
C SER A 247 13.26 -3.71 -8.48
N GLY A 248 13.54 -2.44 -8.66
CA GLY A 248 12.82 -1.26 -8.20
C GLY A 248 11.31 -1.23 -8.38
#